data_7d1c87431c9dc7288b78109c8a7d1850
#
_entry.id   7d1c87431c9dc7288b78109c8a7d1850
#
_cell.length_a   1.000
_cell.length_b   1.000
_cell.length_c   1.000
_cell.angle_alpha   90.00
_cell.angle_beta   90.00
_cell.angle_gamma   90.00
#
_symmetry.space_group_name_H-M   'P 1'
#
loop_
_entity.id
_entity.type
_entity.pdbx_description
1 polymer ?
#
loop_
_entity_poly.entity_id
_entity_poly.type
_entity_poly.pdbx_seq_one_letter_code
_entity_poly.pdbx_strand_id
1 'polypeptide(L)'
;QALLLKNPTGIKIPSERTVYRVMDEIGLVHRPKRKPNGITKADREARKSDDLLKREFKADKPLEKCVTDITEIKAKDGKLYVSAIFDCFDSSVLGLAMETNMKATLCEHTLDNAYLAHPDLRGAIVHSDRGRQYTSETYRQALSKYGIIQSMNSDGGRCHDNARCESMWARMKSELLYDRYNTESLTTDELRVLILEIFHQLLEQQEDLLCQRWASSYD
;
A
#
# COMPACT_ATOMS: atom_id res chain seq x y z
N GLN A 1 24.37 -12.25 5.63
CA GLN A 1 25.42 -11.37 5.05
C GLN A 1 26.00 -10.41 6.09
N ALA A 2 25.19 -9.71 6.90
CA ALA A 2 25.68 -8.79 7.92
C ALA A 2 26.56 -9.48 9.00
N LEU A 3 26.27 -10.72 9.37
CA LEU A 3 27.10 -11.54 10.26
C LEU A 3 28.44 -11.94 9.64
N LEU A 4 28.47 -12.16 8.33
CA LEU A 4 29.72 -12.46 7.59
C LEU A 4 30.66 -11.24 7.54
N LEU A 5 30.09 -10.02 7.45
CA LEU A 5 30.86 -8.78 7.44
C LEU A 5 31.39 -8.36 8.82
N LYS A 6 30.77 -8.82 9.91
CA LYS A 6 31.13 -8.49 11.30
C LYS A 6 31.72 -9.69 12.07
N ASN A 7 32.22 -10.72 11.37
CA ASN A 7 32.65 -11.94 12.01
C ASN A 7 33.84 -11.71 12.95
N PRO A 8 33.66 -11.80 14.30
CA PRO A 8 34.79 -11.85 15.20
C PRO A 8 35.55 -13.16 14.97
N THR A 9 36.85 -13.07 14.86
CA THR A 9 37.77 -14.19 14.61
C THR A 9 37.48 -15.38 15.54
N GLY A 10 37.12 -16.51 14.95
CA GLY A 10 36.97 -17.80 15.64
C GLY A 10 35.55 -18.38 15.76
N ILE A 11 34.51 -17.66 15.35
CA ILE A 11 33.14 -18.18 15.39
C ILE A 11 32.77 -18.77 14.01
N LYS A 12 32.43 -20.05 13.98
CA LYS A 12 31.91 -20.69 12.75
C LYS A 12 30.50 -20.20 12.47
N ILE A 13 30.35 -19.36 11.43
CA ILE A 13 29.04 -18.87 11.01
C ILE A 13 28.29 -20.02 10.34
N PRO A 14 27.05 -20.37 10.79
CA PRO A 14 26.29 -21.42 10.16
C PRO A 14 25.85 -21.02 8.73
N SER A 15 25.58 -22.03 7.90
CA SER A 15 25.04 -21.78 6.57
C SER A 15 23.67 -21.09 6.65
N GLU A 16 23.32 -20.33 5.62
CA GLU A 16 22.02 -19.64 5.52
C GLU A 16 20.85 -20.62 5.73
N ARG A 17 20.95 -21.83 5.15
CA ARG A 17 19.97 -22.91 5.37
C ARG A 17 19.84 -23.31 6.85
N THR A 18 20.92 -23.34 7.59
CA THR A 18 20.93 -23.67 9.03
C THR A 18 20.25 -22.54 9.83
N VAL A 19 20.53 -21.29 9.47
CA VAL A 19 19.88 -20.11 10.10
C VAL A 19 18.39 -20.14 9.89
N TYR A 20 17.93 -20.36 8.64
CA TYR A 20 16.50 -20.46 8.34
C TYR A 20 15.82 -21.61 9.08
N ARG A 21 16.47 -22.76 9.20
CA ARG A 21 15.92 -23.90 9.95
C ARG A 21 15.73 -23.56 11.42
N VAL A 22 16.72 -22.96 12.06
CA VAL A 22 16.62 -22.53 13.47
C VAL A 22 15.54 -21.47 13.64
N MET A 23 15.47 -20.49 12.76
CA MET A 23 14.40 -19.47 12.78
C MET A 23 13.01 -20.09 12.64
N ASP A 24 12.85 -21.13 11.82
CA ASP A 24 11.60 -21.86 11.65
C ASP A 24 11.22 -22.64 12.95
N GLU A 25 12.20 -23.31 13.55
CA GLU A 25 12.03 -24.07 14.81
C GLU A 25 11.60 -23.18 15.98
N ILE A 26 12.07 -21.93 16.03
CA ILE A 26 11.73 -20.96 17.09
C ILE A 26 10.60 -19.99 16.69
N GLY A 27 9.93 -20.26 15.55
CA GLY A 27 8.76 -19.49 15.12
C GLY A 27 9.03 -18.10 14.58
N LEU A 28 10.28 -17.77 14.23
CA LEU A 28 10.66 -16.47 13.67
C LEU A 28 10.55 -16.38 12.15
N VAL A 29 10.22 -17.49 11.45
CA VAL A 29 9.99 -17.46 10.01
C VAL A 29 8.55 -17.10 9.73
N HIS A 30 8.34 -15.87 9.24
CA HIS A 30 7.03 -15.49 8.72
C HIS A 30 6.74 -16.25 7.42
N ARG A 31 5.78 -17.17 7.46
CA ARG A 31 5.27 -17.86 6.26
C ARG A 31 4.09 -17.08 5.72
N PRO A 32 4.21 -16.43 4.54
CA PRO A 32 3.08 -15.72 3.97
C PRO A 32 1.92 -16.70 3.73
N LYS A 33 0.76 -16.42 4.30
CA LYS A 33 -0.47 -17.16 4.00
C LYS A 33 -0.71 -17.09 2.49
N ARG A 34 -1.17 -18.19 1.85
CA ARG A 34 -1.53 -18.20 0.43
C ARG A 34 -2.40 -16.99 0.12
N LYS A 35 -1.98 -16.17 -0.87
CA LYS A 35 -2.76 -15.01 -1.29
C LYS A 35 -4.15 -15.50 -1.72
N PRO A 36 -5.25 -14.95 -1.19
CA PRO A 36 -6.56 -15.14 -1.79
C PRO A 36 -6.56 -14.58 -3.21
N ASN A 37 -7.41 -15.11 -4.08
CA ASN A 37 -7.64 -14.53 -5.40
C ASN A 37 -7.95 -13.03 -5.24
N GLY A 38 -7.45 -12.20 -6.16
CA GLY A 38 -7.65 -10.76 -6.11
C GLY A 38 -9.13 -10.42 -5.88
N ILE A 39 -9.39 -9.44 -5.01
CA ILE A 39 -10.75 -9.00 -4.66
C ILE A 39 -11.40 -8.17 -5.76
N THR A 40 -10.61 -7.57 -6.65
CA THR A 40 -11.07 -6.77 -7.78
C THR A 40 -11.31 -7.64 -9.01
N LYS A 41 -12.38 -7.34 -9.77
CA LYS A 41 -12.66 -7.99 -11.06
C LYS A 41 -12.44 -6.99 -12.19
N ALA A 42 -11.63 -7.36 -13.18
CA ALA A 42 -11.44 -6.56 -14.38
C ALA A 42 -12.70 -6.57 -15.26
N ASP A 43 -13.05 -5.41 -15.77
CA ASP A 43 -14.04 -5.28 -16.85
C ASP A 43 -13.30 -5.33 -18.19
N ARG A 44 -13.65 -6.33 -19.04
CA ARG A 44 -12.96 -6.53 -20.32
C ARG A 44 -13.32 -5.48 -21.36
N GLU A 45 -14.52 -4.92 -21.28
CA GLU A 45 -15.05 -3.96 -22.27
C GLU A 45 -14.79 -2.49 -21.86
N ALA A 46 -14.48 -2.24 -20.59
CA ALA A 46 -14.22 -0.88 -20.13
C ALA A 46 -12.95 -0.28 -20.76
N ARG A 47 -13.02 1.02 -21.06
CA ARG A 47 -11.86 1.80 -21.49
C ARG A 47 -10.79 1.73 -20.42
N LYS A 48 -9.57 1.40 -20.82
CA LYS A 48 -8.39 1.26 -19.94
C LYS A 48 -7.35 2.30 -20.34
N SER A 49 -6.63 2.77 -19.32
CA SER A 49 -5.46 3.64 -19.52
C SER A 49 -4.21 2.80 -19.73
N ASP A 50 -3.21 3.39 -20.37
CA ASP A 50 -1.93 2.75 -20.63
C ASP A 50 -1.12 2.57 -19.32
N ASP A 51 -0.21 1.61 -19.33
CA ASP A 51 0.79 1.45 -18.28
C ASP A 51 1.93 2.47 -18.51
N LEU A 52 1.86 3.57 -17.77
CA LEU A 52 2.86 4.64 -17.83
C LEU A 52 4.06 4.34 -16.93
N LEU A 53 3.88 3.54 -15.87
CA LEU A 53 4.97 3.23 -14.94
C LEU A 53 5.89 2.13 -15.43
N LYS A 54 5.40 1.15 -16.19
CA LYS A 54 6.17 0.01 -16.71
C LYS A 54 7.03 -0.67 -15.64
N ARG A 55 6.50 -0.78 -14.42
CA ARG A 55 7.17 -1.30 -13.21
C ARG A 55 8.26 -0.37 -12.65
N GLU A 56 8.47 0.82 -13.20
CA GLU A 56 9.41 1.81 -12.66
C GLU A 56 8.69 2.67 -11.61
N PHE A 57 8.63 2.14 -10.38
CA PHE A 57 7.97 2.79 -9.24
C PHE A 57 8.85 3.81 -8.54
N LYS A 58 10.11 3.97 -8.95
CA LYS A 58 10.97 4.99 -8.36
C LYS A 58 10.50 6.36 -8.82
N ALA A 59 10.24 7.24 -7.88
CA ALA A 59 10.00 8.66 -8.10
C ALA A 59 11.20 9.47 -7.63
N ASP A 60 11.52 10.55 -8.33
CA ASP A 60 12.66 11.43 -8.00
C ASP A 60 12.24 12.56 -7.05
N LYS A 61 10.93 12.83 -6.96
CA LYS A 61 10.34 13.85 -6.08
C LYS A 61 8.98 13.39 -5.54
N PRO A 62 8.52 13.98 -4.42
CA PRO A 62 7.17 13.73 -3.91
C PRO A 62 6.08 14.07 -4.94
N LEU A 63 4.96 13.36 -4.85
CA LEU A 63 3.73 13.59 -5.65
C LEU A 63 3.93 13.45 -7.18
N GLU A 64 4.99 12.78 -7.62
CA GLU A 64 5.24 12.55 -9.04
C GLU A 64 4.54 11.29 -9.55
N LYS A 65 4.76 10.18 -8.83
CA LYS A 65 4.19 8.88 -9.11
C LYS A 65 3.56 8.32 -7.86
N CYS A 66 2.32 7.91 -7.96
CA CYS A 66 1.55 7.32 -6.86
C CYS A 66 0.97 5.99 -7.29
N VAL A 67 0.74 5.12 -6.33
CA VAL A 67 0.05 3.85 -6.53
C VAL A 67 -1.19 3.79 -5.65
N THR A 68 -2.25 3.16 -6.15
CA THR A 68 -3.50 2.99 -5.40
C THR A 68 -4.01 1.56 -5.50
N ASP A 69 -4.64 1.11 -4.43
CA ASP A 69 -5.23 -0.22 -4.37
C ASP A 69 -6.29 -0.28 -3.27
N ILE A 70 -7.15 -1.30 -3.34
CA ILE A 70 -8.18 -1.60 -2.35
C ILE A 70 -7.79 -2.88 -1.63
N THR A 71 -7.91 -2.86 -0.31
CA THR A 71 -7.76 -4.07 0.50
C THR A 71 -9.03 -4.36 1.29
N GLU A 72 -9.29 -5.65 1.58
CA GLU A 72 -10.41 -6.12 2.39
C GLU A 72 -9.90 -6.55 3.76
N ILE A 73 -10.59 -6.16 4.82
CA ILE A 73 -10.36 -6.58 6.19
C ILE A 73 -11.67 -7.12 6.74
N LYS A 74 -11.63 -8.31 7.33
CA LYS A 74 -12.78 -8.91 7.98
C LYS A 74 -13.02 -8.29 9.34
N ALA A 75 -14.27 -7.99 9.64
CA ALA A 75 -14.76 -7.50 10.91
C ALA A 75 -15.84 -8.44 11.46
N LYS A 76 -16.26 -8.23 12.70
CA LYS A 76 -17.29 -9.00 13.38
C LYS A 76 -18.65 -8.97 12.67
N ASP A 77 -19.01 -7.81 12.17
CA ASP A 77 -20.31 -7.49 11.54
C ASP A 77 -20.24 -7.44 10.01
N GLY A 78 -19.11 -7.81 9.41
CA GLY A 78 -18.98 -7.83 7.95
C GLY A 78 -17.57 -7.67 7.46
N LYS A 79 -17.42 -6.83 6.43
CA LYS A 79 -16.14 -6.53 5.79
C LYS A 79 -15.96 -5.03 5.68
N LEU A 80 -14.75 -4.58 5.94
CA LEU A 80 -14.32 -3.21 5.68
C LEU A 80 -13.38 -3.20 4.48
N TYR A 81 -13.70 -2.39 3.48
CA TYR A 81 -12.85 -2.13 2.33
C TYR A 81 -12.09 -0.84 2.57
N VAL A 82 -10.79 -0.91 2.46
CA VAL A 82 -9.88 0.21 2.67
C VAL A 82 -9.19 0.51 1.35
N SER A 83 -9.32 1.73 0.86
CA SER A 83 -8.63 2.22 -0.32
C SER A 83 -7.64 3.29 0.09
N ALA A 84 -6.43 3.24 -0.46
CA ALA A 84 -5.40 4.25 -0.19
C ALA A 84 -4.64 4.62 -1.46
N ILE A 85 -4.07 5.84 -1.46
CA ILE A 85 -3.10 6.31 -2.42
C ILE A 85 -1.77 6.49 -1.69
N PHE A 86 -0.73 5.85 -2.20
CA PHE A 86 0.63 5.90 -1.65
C PHE A 86 1.57 6.64 -2.60
N ASP A 87 2.42 7.49 -2.05
CA ASP A 87 3.51 8.10 -2.81
C ASP A 87 4.61 7.06 -3.10
N CYS A 88 5.10 7.04 -4.34
CA CYS A 88 6.21 6.19 -4.73
C CYS A 88 7.57 6.74 -4.25
N PHE A 89 7.66 8.01 -3.88
CA PHE A 89 8.89 8.64 -3.42
C PHE A 89 9.28 8.14 -2.02
N ASP A 90 8.39 8.28 -1.05
CA ASP A 90 8.67 8.00 0.37
C ASP A 90 7.73 6.96 0.99
N SER A 91 6.74 6.47 0.25
CA SER A 91 5.70 5.54 0.71
C SER A 91 4.68 6.17 1.66
N SER A 92 4.57 7.49 1.72
CA SER A 92 3.55 8.19 2.48
C SER A 92 2.14 7.88 1.97
N VAL A 93 1.16 7.96 2.87
CA VAL A 93 -0.25 7.79 2.53
C VAL A 93 -0.83 9.17 2.22
N LEU A 94 -1.11 9.42 0.95
CA LEU A 94 -1.64 10.70 0.48
C LEU A 94 -3.15 10.83 0.67
N GLY A 95 -3.85 9.71 0.63
CA GLY A 95 -5.31 9.67 0.81
C GLY A 95 -5.79 8.30 1.22
N LEU A 96 -6.82 8.28 2.03
CA LEU A 96 -7.44 7.07 2.59
C LEU A 96 -8.95 7.22 2.59
N ALA A 97 -9.67 6.16 2.24
CA ALA A 97 -11.11 6.03 2.44
C ALA A 97 -11.48 4.61 2.84
N MET A 98 -12.57 4.47 3.59
CA MET A 98 -13.04 3.18 4.10
C MET A 98 -14.55 3.07 3.98
N GLU A 99 -15.02 1.97 3.37
CA GLU A 99 -16.45 1.70 3.21
C GLU A 99 -16.75 0.22 3.45
N THR A 100 -18.02 -0.09 3.73
CA THR A 100 -18.52 -1.48 3.88
C THR A 100 -18.84 -2.13 2.53
N ASN A 101 -18.66 -1.42 1.43
CA ASN A 101 -18.82 -1.92 0.07
C ASN A 101 -17.67 -1.45 -0.84
N MET A 102 -17.38 -2.23 -1.88
CA MET A 102 -16.27 -1.96 -2.80
C MET A 102 -16.81 -1.36 -4.12
N LYS A 103 -17.46 -0.19 -4.03
CA LYS A 103 -17.93 0.57 -5.20
C LYS A 103 -16.86 1.54 -5.71
N ALA A 104 -17.09 2.11 -6.88
CA ALA A 104 -16.21 3.13 -7.46
C ALA A 104 -16.11 4.39 -6.59
N THR A 105 -17.17 4.71 -5.84
CA THR A 105 -17.21 5.82 -4.88
C THR A 105 -16.13 5.73 -3.81
N LEU A 106 -15.74 4.53 -3.38
CA LEU A 106 -14.63 4.34 -2.45
C LEU A 106 -13.32 4.90 -3.01
N CYS A 107 -13.01 4.63 -4.29
CA CYS A 107 -11.81 5.14 -4.94
C CYS A 107 -11.91 6.64 -5.20
N GLU A 108 -13.11 7.15 -5.54
CA GLU A 108 -13.37 8.58 -5.69
C GLU A 108 -13.12 9.32 -4.38
N HIS A 109 -13.70 8.88 -3.27
CA HIS A 109 -13.48 9.48 -1.94
C HIS A 109 -12.00 9.42 -1.54
N THR A 110 -11.30 8.33 -1.87
CA THR A 110 -9.85 8.26 -1.61
C THR A 110 -9.10 9.34 -2.37
N LEU A 111 -9.46 9.57 -3.63
CA LEU A 111 -8.87 10.59 -4.49
C LEU A 111 -9.23 12.00 -4.01
N ASP A 112 -10.49 12.24 -3.62
CA ASP A 112 -10.94 13.50 -3.05
C ASP A 112 -10.15 13.85 -1.78
N ASN A 113 -9.99 12.89 -0.86
CA ASN A 113 -9.24 13.07 0.38
C ASN A 113 -7.76 13.36 0.09
N ALA A 114 -7.16 12.64 -0.87
CA ALA A 114 -5.78 12.89 -1.27
C ALA A 114 -5.58 14.29 -1.85
N TYR A 115 -6.48 14.72 -2.74
CA TYR A 115 -6.37 16.04 -3.36
C TYR A 115 -6.64 17.19 -2.38
N LEU A 116 -7.55 17.00 -1.42
CA LEU A 116 -7.82 17.97 -0.36
C LEU A 116 -6.59 18.20 0.54
N ALA A 117 -5.88 17.12 0.87
CA ALA A 117 -4.66 17.18 1.66
C ALA A 117 -3.45 17.67 0.84
N HIS A 118 -3.39 17.30 -0.44
CA HIS A 118 -2.26 17.55 -1.33
C HIS A 118 -2.73 18.13 -2.69
N PRO A 119 -3.06 19.43 -2.78
CA PRO A 119 -3.49 20.04 -4.04
C PRO A 119 -2.44 19.99 -5.16
N ASP A 120 -1.17 19.82 -4.80
CA ASP A 120 -0.03 19.68 -5.74
C ASP A 120 0.00 18.31 -6.44
N LEU A 121 -0.95 17.40 -6.14
CA LEU A 121 -1.17 16.16 -6.91
C LEU A 121 -1.58 16.41 -8.37
N ARG A 122 -1.88 17.64 -8.75
CA ARG A 122 -2.14 18.00 -10.15
C ARG A 122 -0.93 17.65 -11.03
N GLY A 123 -1.16 16.82 -12.06
CA GLY A 123 -0.12 16.31 -12.97
C GLY A 123 0.58 15.04 -12.47
N ALA A 124 0.30 14.58 -11.25
CA ALA A 124 0.80 13.30 -10.76
C ALA A 124 0.26 12.12 -11.58
N ILE A 125 1.03 11.05 -11.67
CA ILE A 125 0.59 9.77 -12.22
C ILE A 125 0.07 8.91 -11.08
N VAL A 126 -1.22 8.54 -11.12
CA VAL A 126 -1.79 7.57 -10.18
C VAL A 126 -2.03 6.24 -10.89
N HIS A 127 -1.31 5.22 -10.44
CA HIS A 127 -1.31 3.88 -11.02
C HIS A 127 -2.16 2.91 -10.20
N SER A 128 -2.97 2.12 -10.88
CA SER A 128 -3.87 1.13 -10.28
C SER A 128 -3.88 -0.19 -11.04
N ASP A 129 -4.53 -1.20 -10.49
CA ASP A 129 -4.94 -2.35 -11.24
C ASP A 129 -6.08 -1.99 -12.25
N ARG A 130 -6.57 -2.99 -13.00
CA ARG A 130 -7.67 -2.84 -13.97
C ARG A 130 -9.03 -3.19 -13.36
N GLY A 131 -9.19 -3.01 -12.05
CA GLY A 131 -10.45 -3.24 -11.36
C GLY A 131 -11.57 -2.32 -11.88
N ARG A 132 -12.82 -2.80 -11.78
CA ARG A 132 -14.01 -2.03 -12.21
C ARG A 132 -14.12 -0.67 -11.56
N GLN A 133 -13.62 -0.54 -10.33
CA GLN A 133 -13.61 0.70 -9.59
C GLN A 133 -12.79 1.77 -10.31
N TYR A 134 -11.60 1.40 -10.78
CA TYR A 134 -10.65 2.30 -11.44
C TYR A 134 -10.98 2.55 -12.92
N THR A 135 -11.71 1.62 -13.57
CA THR A 135 -12.19 1.79 -14.95
C THR A 135 -13.54 2.52 -15.04
N SER A 136 -14.18 2.83 -13.90
CA SER A 136 -15.46 3.50 -13.83
C SER A 136 -15.41 4.92 -14.37
N GLU A 137 -16.52 5.40 -14.92
CA GLU A 137 -16.65 6.79 -15.36
C GLU A 137 -16.47 7.78 -14.21
N THR A 138 -17.08 7.47 -13.05
CA THR A 138 -17.00 8.29 -11.83
C THR A 138 -15.54 8.56 -11.44
N TYR A 139 -14.72 7.51 -11.35
CA TYR A 139 -13.31 7.65 -10.99
C TYR A 139 -12.50 8.43 -12.03
N ARG A 140 -12.77 8.21 -13.34
CA ARG A 140 -12.10 8.96 -14.41
C ARG A 140 -12.46 10.44 -14.39
N GLN A 141 -13.73 10.77 -14.11
CA GLN A 141 -14.17 12.16 -13.97
C GLN A 141 -13.49 12.84 -12.78
N ALA A 142 -13.33 12.15 -11.64
CA ALA A 142 -12.59 12.66 -10.50
C ALA A 142 -11.12 12.92 -10.84
N LEU A 143 -10.43 11.99 -11.51
CA LEU A 143 -9.05 12.21 -11.99
C LEU A 143 -8.93 13.42 -12.90
N SER A 144 -9.87 13.56 -13.87
CA SER A 144 -9.90 14.69 -14.80
C SER A 144 -10.15 16.01 -14.08
N LYS A 145 -11.08 16.04 -13.11
CA LYS A 145 -11.40 17.21 -12.28
C LYS A 145 -10.15 17.74 -11.57
N TYR A 146 -9.30 16.85 -11.07
CA TYR A 146 -8.09 17.21 -10.35
C TYR A 146 -6.86 17.33 -11.24
N GLY A 147 -6.95 17.00 -12.53
CA GLY A 147 -5.84 17.03 -13.47
C GLY A 147 -4.78 15.97 -13.18
N ILE A 148 -5.20 14.82 -12.65
CA ILE A 148 -4.34 13.68 -12.31
C ILE A 148 -4.32 12.71 -13.49
N ILE A 149 -3.16 12.14 -13.78
CA ILE A 149 -2.93 11.24 -14.92
C ILE A 149 -3.16 9.81 -14.47
N GLN A 150 -4.10 9.13 -15.12
CA GLN A 150 -4.37 7.72 -14.87
C GLN A 150 -3.34 6.81 -15.54
N SER A 151 -2.80 5.86 -14.79
CA SER A 151 -2.01 4.74 -15.29
C SER A 151 -2.61 3.43 -14.78
N MET A 152 -2.56 2.37 -15.57
CA MET A 152 -3.07 1.05 -15.20
C MET A 152 -2.10 -0.04 -15.59
N ASN A 153 -2.15 -1.17 -14.87
CA ASN A 153 -1.38 -2.35 -15.20
C ASN A 153 -1.51 -2.71 -16.70
N SER A 154 -0.46 -3.25 -17.29
CA SER A 154 -0.45 -3.72 -18.68
C SER A 154 -1.48 -4.83 -18.92
N ASP A 155 -1.83 -5.10 -20.18
CA ASP A 155 -2.77 -6.18 -20.53
C ASP A 155 -2.15 -7.55 -20.24
N GLY A 156 -2.89 -8.40 -19.52
CA GLY A 156 -2.33 -9.65 -18.99
C GLY A 156 -1.32 -9.44 -17.87
N GLY A 157 -1.20 -8.21 -17.33
CA GLY A 157 -0.31 -7.85 -16.24
C GLY A 157 -0.48 -8.76 -15.04
N ARG A 158 0.65 -9.23 -14.50
CA ARG A 158 0.68 -10.06 -13.29
C ARG A 158 0.60 -9.14 -12.06
N CYS A 159 0.30 -9.73 -10.91
CA CYS A 159 0.27 -9.03 -9.61
C CYS A 159 1.52 -8.17 -9.32
N HIS A 160 2.64 -8.45 -9.97
CA HIS A 160 3.88 -7.66 -9.85
C HIS A 160 3.79 -6.22 -10.37
N ASP A 161 2.78 -5.91 -11.16
CA ASP A 161 2.61 -4.56 -11.72
C ASP A 161 2.06 -3.57 -10.66
N ASN A 162 1.57 -4.06 -9.51
CA ASN A 162 1.21 -3.26 -8.33
C ASN A 162 1.91 -3.74 -7.04
N ALA A 163 3.12 -4.33 -7.19
CA ALA A 163 3.87 -4.92 -6.09
C ALA A 163 4.14 -3.97 -4.92
N ARG A 164 4.23 -2.66 -5.20
CA ARG A 164 4.43 -1.65 -4.17
C ARG A 164 3.23 -1.53 -3.24
N CYS A 165 2.01 -1.42 -3.76
CA CYS A 165 0.79 -1.45 -2.94
C CYS A 165 0.64 -2.77 -2.17
N GLU A 166 0.93 -3.91 -2.82
CA GLU A 166 0.88 -5.21 -2.15
C GLU A 166 1.82 -5.27 -0.93
N SER A 167 3.03 -4.73 -1.06
CA SER A 167 4.01 -4.66 0.02
C SER A 167 3.51 -3.75 1.17
N MET A 168 2.94 -2.59 0.83
CA MET A 168 2.38 -1.65 1.81
C MET A 168 1.23 -2.28 2.59
N TRP A 169 0.27 -2.91 1.90
CA TRP A 169 -0.83 -3.62 2.54
C TRP A 169 -0.39 -4.81 3.38
N ALA A 170 0.61 -5.58 2.91
CA ALA A 170 1.15 -6.70 3.66
C ALA A 170 1.75 -6.23 4.99
N ARG A 171 2.52 -5.15 4.95
CA ARG A 171 3.11 -4.55 6.15
C ARG A 171 2.03 -4.04 7.11
N MET A 172 1.09 -3.26 6.63
CA MET A 172 0.00 -2.73 7.44
C MET A 172 -0.80 -3.85 8.10
N LYS A 173 -1.16 -4.88 7.33
CA LYS A 173 -1.97 -5.99 7.83
C LYS A 173 -1.21 -6.89 8.81
N SER A 174 0.04 -7.26 8.52
CA SER A 174 0.79 -8.17 9.37
C SER A 174 1.34 -7.46 10.61
N GLU A 175 2.09 -6.38 10.44
CA GLU A 175 2.84 -5.77 11.53
C GLU A 175 1.98 -4.87 12.43
N LEU A 176 0.99 -4.19 11.86
CA LEU A 176 0.26 -3.14 12.58
C LEU A 176 -1.16 -3.55 12.97
N LEU A 177 -1.76 -4.51 12.27
CA LEU A 177 -3.14 -4.89 12.51
C LEU A 177 -3.25 -6.32 13.06
N TYR A 178 -2.93 -7.35 12.28
CA TYR A 178 -3.22 -8.74 12.65
C TYR A 178 -2.33 -9.29 13.76
N ASP A 179 -1.10 -8.82 13.90
CA ASP A 179 -0.21 -9.24 14.98
C ASP A 179 -0.59 -8.62 16.34
N ARG A 180 -1.40 -7.55 16.31
CA ARG A 180 -1.80 -6.78 17.50
C ARG A 180 -3.27 -6.95 17.87
N TYR A 181 -4.15 -7.17 16.88
CA TYR A 181 -5.59 -7.14 17.06
C TYR A 181 -6.29 -8.32 16.38
N ASN A 182 -7.30 -8.86 17.04
CA ASN A 182 -8.24 -9.78 16.39
C ASN A 182 -9.34 -8.98 15.71
N THR A 183 -9.17 -8.66 14.42
CA THR A 183 -10.11 -7.83 13.66
C THR A 183 -11.51 -8.44 13.57
N GLU A 184 -11.64 -9.77 13.61
CA GLU A 184 -12.92 -10.46 13.57
C GLU A 184 -13.73 -10.33 14.89
N SER A 185 -13.13 -9.76 15.94
CA SER A 185 -13.83 -9.40 17.19
C SER A 185 -14.31 -7.94 17.21
N LEU A 186 -13.83 -7.10 16.30
CA LEU A 186 -14.15 -5.68 16.18
C LEU A 186 -15.29 -5.47 15.16
N THR A 187 -16.16 -4.53 15.44
CA THR A 187 -17.13 -4.03 14.45
C THR A 187 -16.43 -3.24 13.34
N THR A 188 -17.11 -3.02 12.22
CA THR A 188 -16.57 -2.20 11.12
C THR A 188 -16.26 -0.78 11.57
N ASP A 189 -17.02 -0.20 12.51
CA ASP A 189 -16.78 1.15 13.01
C ASP A 189 -15.59 1.21 13.97
N GLU A 190 -15.44 0.25 14.88
CA GLU A 190 -14.25 0.12 15.73
C GLU A 190 -12.99 -0.09 14.89
N LEU A 191 -13.10 -0.92 13.84
CA LEU A 191 -12.00 -1.16 12.91
C LEU A 191 -11.62 0.10 12.10
N ARG A 192 -12.58 0.95 11.73
CA ARG A 192 -12.31 2.26 11.09
C ARG A 192 -11.46 3.16 11.99
N VAL A 193 -11.87 3.30 13.26
CA VAL A 193 -11.13 4.12 14.23
C VAL A 193 -9.71 3.60 14.40
N LEU A 194 -9.56 2.29 14.60
CA LEU A 194 -8.26 1.65 14.75
C LEU A 194 -7.34 1.87 13.52
N ILE A 195 -7.88 1.73 12.31
CA ILE A 195 -7.11 1.92 11.08
C ILE A 195 -6.69 3.40 10.95
N LEU A 196 -7.56 4.35 11.26
CA LEU A 196 -7.21 5.78 11.27
C LEU A 196 -6.09 6.08 12.25
N GLU A 197 -6.14 5.53 13.47
CA GLU A 197 -5.07 5.67 14.47
C GLU A 197 -3.74 5.10 13.96
N ILE A 198 -3.76 3.92 13.34
CA ILE A 198 -2.57 3.30 12.74
C ILE A 198 -1.96 4.21 11.66
N PHE A 199 -2.79 4.74 10.76
CA PHE A 199 -2.30 5.62 9.70
C PHE A 199 -1.80 6.96 10.25
N HIS A 200 -2.44 7.52 11.27
CA HIS A 200 -1.99 8.74 11.94
C HIS A 200 -0.59 8.53 12.56
N GLN A 201 -0.40 7.43 13.29
CA GLN A 201 0.91 7.09 13.87
C GLN A 201 2.00 6.89 12.80
N LEU A 202 1.65 6.32 11.65
CA LEU A 202 2.59 6.16 10.54
C LEU A 202 3.00 7.51 9.95
N LEU A 203 2.08 8.46 9.82
CA LEU A 203 2.36 9.81 9.34
C LEU A 203 3.27 10.57 10.31
N GLU A 204 2.99 10.53 11.61
CA GLU A 204 3.84 11.15 12.63
C GLU A 204 5.28 10.59 12.62
N GLN A 205 5.42 9.27 12.51
CA GLN A 205 6.74 8.63 12.42
C GLN A 205 7.51 9.02 11.15
N GLN A 206 6.82 9.26 10.04
CA GLN A 206 7.46 9.72 8.80
C GLN A 206 7.93 11.16 8.90
N GLU A 207 7.15 12.05 9.51
CA GLU A 207 7.55 13.44 9.74
C GLU A 207 8.78 13.52 10.64
N ASP A 208 8.84 12.74 11.71
CA ASP A 208 9.99 12.65 12.60
C ASP A 208 11.26 12.15 11.88
N LEU A 209 11.13 11.14 11.03
CA LEU A 209 12.25 10.62 10.24
C LEU A 209 12.75 11.63 9.19
N LEU A 210 11.85 12.39 8.58
CA LEU A 210 12.21 13.46 7.66
C LEU A 210 12.92 14.60 8.37
N CYS A 211 12.44 15.02 9.54
CA CYS A 211 13.10 16.02 10.38
C CYS A 211 14.50 15.58 10.81
N GLN A 212 14.68 14.31 11.22
CA GLN A 212 15.98 13.77 11.59
C GLN A 212 16.96 13.70 10.40
N ARG A 213 16.49 13.32 9.22
CA ARG A 213 17.29 13.32 7.98
C ARG A 213 17.71 14.73 7.59
N TRP A 214 16.83 15.70 7.76
CA TRP A 214 17.12 17.10 7.47
C TRP A 214 18.18 17.65 8.46
N ALA A 215 18.02 17.39 9.74
CA ALA A 215 19.00 17.79 10.76
C ALA A 215 20.39 17.18 10.50
N SER A 216 20.47 15.89 10.11
CA SER A 216 21.74 15.20 9.84
C SER A 216 22.42 15.61 8.51
N SER A 217 21.77 16.39 7.65
CA SER A 217 22.36 16.89 6.40
C SER A 217 23.03 18.25 6.55
N TYR A 218 22.98 18.86 7.73
CA TYR A 218 23.61 20.15 8.05
C TYR A 218 24.81 20.03 9.00
N ASP A 219 25.14 18.81 9.46
CA ASP A 219 26.40 18.48 10.15
C ASP A 219 27.42 17.89 9.16
#